data_bb529ea702b6705cba253dc0351a9afb
#
_entry.id   bb529ea702b6705cba253dc0351a9afb
#
_cell.length_a   1.000
_cell.length_b   1.000
_cell.length_c   1.000
_cell.angle_alpha   90.00
_cell.angle_beta   90.00
_cell.angle_gamma   90.00
#
_symmetry.space_group_name_H-M   'P 1'
#
loop_
_entity.id
_entity.type
_entity.pdbx_description
1 polymer ?
#
loop_
_entity_poly.entity_id
_entity_poly.type
_entity_poly.pdbx_seq_one_letter_code
_entity_poly.pdbx_strand_id
1 'polypeptide(L)'
;MLSCVGLGFSSCDDFLTLSPTDKVSGGVLTETDGGIQALLAKVYTTVPMEDFAFRPNAGFNQRGYDGVNGTSNIAFLTDEAVRSDGGIGVTEGFTYWPYGDIRQVNLFIQTITEAMDGGKIEPSDGKRLIAEARFARAYIYFGLAKRYGGVPIITAPQDGDYDPSNLSQLKTPRSTELATWKFIVTEFAEAAN
;
A
#
# COMPACT_ATOMS: atom_id res chain seq x y z
N MET A 1 50.33 -50.87 -1.80
CA MET A 1 50.13 -49.44 -1.50
C MET A 1 49.03 -48.94 -2.44
N LEU A 2 47.79 -48.82 -1.93
CA LEU A 2 46.67 -48.28 -2.69
C LEU A 2 46.58 -46.81 -2.38
N SER A 3 46.74 -45.97 -3.41
CA SER A 3 46.60 -44.50 -3.33
C SER A 3 45.15 -44.16 -3.57
N CYS A 4 44.43 -43.66 -2.54
CA CYS A 4 43.10 -43.08 -2.67
C CYS A 4 43.22 -41.67 -3.17
N VAL A 5 42.78 -41.41 -4.44
CA VAL A 5 42.60 -40.10 -4.98
C VAL A 5 41.23 -39.55 -4.49
N GLY A 6 41.26 -38.59 -3.61
CA GLY A 6 40.08 -37.88 -3.15
C GLY A 6 39.56 -36.92 -4.23
N LEU A 7 38.40 -37.25 -4.81
CA LEU A 7 37.66 -36.33 -5.67
C LEU A 7 36.98 -35.26 -4.78
N GLY A 8 37.51 -34.05 -4.78
CA GLY A 8 36.87 -32.89 -4.17
C GLY A 8 35.62 -32.52 -4.96
N PHE A 9 34.45 -32.67 -4.38
CA PHE A 9 33.20 -32.09 -4.89
C PHE A 9 33.20 -30.61 -4.57
N SER A 10 33.53 -29.76 -5.55
CA SER A 10 33.24 -28.34 -5.47
C SER A 10 31.75 -28.16 -5.69
N SER A 11 31.01 -27.91 -4.63
CA SER A 11 29.60 -27.54 -4.68
C SER A 11 29.53 -26.11 -5.25
N CYS A 12 28.85 -25.94 -6.37
CA CYS A 12 28.51 -24.62 -6.88
C CYS A 12 27.32 -24.07 -6.06
N ASP A 13 27.58 -23.26 -5.05
CA ASP A 13 26.56 -22.59 -4.24
C ASP A 13 25.72 -21.59 -5.08
N ASP A 14 26.27 -21.06 -6.17
CA ASP A 14 25.60 -20.09 -7.05
C ASP A 14 24.38 -20.66 -7.80
N PHE A 15 24.27 -21.98 -7.95
CA PHE A 15 23.13 -22.58 -8.65
C PHE A 15 21.83 -22.59 -7.81
N LEU A 16 21.94 -22.47 -6.50
CA LEU A 16 20.79 -22.48 -5.57
C LEU A 16 20.31 -21.08 -5.18
N THR A 17 21.06 -20.05 -5.50
CA THR A 17 20.69 -18.66 -5.23
C THR A 17 19.89 -18.11 -6.41
N LEU A 18 18.64 -18.56 -6.54
CA LEU A 18 17.71 -18.02 -7.54
C LEU A 18 17.21 -16.65 -7.11
N SER A 19 17.81 -15.59 -7.66
CA SER A 19 17.20 -14.26 -7.59
C SER A 19 16.08 -14.21 -8.64
N PRO A 20 14.82 -13.87 -8.26
CA PRO A 20 13.76 -13.69 -9.23
C PRO A 20 14.15 -12.61 -10.24
N THR A 21 14.27 -12.96 -11.50
CA THR A 21 14.64 -12.02 -12.58
C THR A 21 13.48 -11.14 -13.04
N ASP A 22 12.26 -11.46 -12.61
CA ASP A 22 11.01 -10.77 -12.92
C ASP A 22 10.57 -9.78 -11.83
N LYS A 23 11.26 -9.76 -10.68
CA LYS A 23 10.98 -8.83 -9.57
C LYS A 23 12.20 -7.99 -9.27
N VAL A 24 12.12 -6.72 -9.58
CA VAL A 24 13.11 -5.75 -9.12
C VAL A 24 12.90 -5.56 -7.61
N SER A 25 13.90 -5.93 -6.80
CA SER A 25 13.84 -5.70 -5.35
C SER A 25 13.86 -4.19 -5.04
N GLY A 26 13.16 -3.78 -3.97
CA GLY A 26 13.14 -2.38 -3.54
C GLY A 26 14.55 -1.82 -3.34
N GLY A 27 15.51 -2.65 -2.89
CA GLY A 27 16.91 -2.26 -2.73
C GLY A 27 17.60 -1.83 -4.02
N VAL A 28 17.29 -2.47 -5.16
CA VAL A 28 17.82 -2.09 -6.48
C VAL A 28 17.18 -0.80 -6.98
N LEU A 29 15.89 -0.60 -6.71
CA LEU A 29 15.17 0.63 -7.12
C LEU A 29 15.67 1.86 -6.37
N THR A 30 16.16 1.74 -5.14
CA THR A 30 16.74 2.87 -4.40
C THR A 30 18.15 3.27 -4.82
N GLU A 31 18.76 2.56 -5.76
CA GLU A 31 20.09 2.89 -6.29
C GLU A 31 20.04 3.94 -7.41
N THR A 32 18.85 4.31 -7.88
CA THR A 32 18.67 5.31 -8.93
C THR A 32 17.52 6.24 -8.62
N ASP A 33 17.64 7.52 -8.99
CA ASP A 33 16.55 8.50 -8.85
C ASP A 33 15.28 8.06 -9.58
N GLY A 34 15.42 7.50 -10.77
CA GLY A 34 14.29 6.98 -11.55
C GLY A 34 13.56 5.83 -10.86
N GLY A 35 14.30 4.96 -10.17
CA GLY A 35 13.72 3.88 -9.36
C GLY A 35 12.96 4.39 -8.15
N ILE A 36 13.52 5.38 -7.45
CA ILE A 36 12.85 6.04 -6.32
C ILE A 36 11.55 6.72 -6.77
N GLN A 37 11.60 7.45 -7.90
CA GLN A 37 10.41 8.10 -8.45
C GLN A 37 9.34 7.07 -8.87
N ALA A 38 9.72 5.93 -9.41
CA ALA A 38 8.80 4.85 -9.75
C ALA A 38 8.11 4.25 -8.51
N LEU A 39 8.87 4.07 -7.41
CA LEU A 39 8.32 3.64 -6.13
C LEU A 39 7.33 4.66 -5.57
N LEU A 40 7.68 5.94 -5.60
CA LEU A 40 6.80 7.03 -5.15
C LEU A 40 5.54 7.13 -6.01
N ALA A 41 5.66 7.03 -7.34
CA ALA A 41 4.52 7.00 -8.24
C ALA A 41 3.56 5.85 -7.88
N LYS A 42 4.09 4.70 -7.48
CA LYS A 42 3.28 3.58 -6.99
C LYS A 42 2.52 3.94 -5.71
N VAL A 43 3.13 4.67 -4.78
CA VAL A 43 2.44 5.19 -3.59
C VAL A 43 1.29 6.11 -3.98
N TYR A 44 1.49 7.03 -4.92
CA TYR A 44 0.41 7.91 -5.38
C TYR A 44 -0.77 7.18 -6.01
N THR A 45 -0.55 6.01 -6.64
CA THR A 45 -1.66 5.21 -7.18
C THR A 45 -2.57 4.63 -6.10
N THR A 46 -2.11 4.58 -4.83
CA THR A 46 -2.90 4.09 -3.70
C THR A 46 -3.84 5.14 -3.11
N VAL A 47 -3.62 6.43 -3.42
CA VAL A 47 -4.43 7.53 -2.88
C VAL A 47 -5.82 7.52 -3.51
N PRO A 48 -6.89 7.35 -2.73
CA PRO A 48 -8.25 7.28 -3.27
C PRO A 48 -8.80 8.66 -3.59
N MET A 49 -8.57 9.13 -4.80
CA MET A 49 -9.15 10.39 -5.30
C MET A 49 -10.60 10.16 -5.73
N GLU A 50 -11.51 10.16 -4.77
CA GLU A 50 -12.91 9.77 -5.00
C GLU A 50 -13.66 10.75 -5.91
N ASP A 51 -13.42 12.05 -5.74
CA ASP A 51 -14.25 13.09 -6.35
C ASP A 51 -13.73 13.55 -7.72
N PHE A 52 -12.50 13.18 -8.09
CA PHE A 52 -11.85 13.66 -9.32
C PHE A 52 -11.34 12.55 -10.23
N ALA A 53 -11.70 11.31 -9.98
CA ALA A 53 -11.31 10.21 -10.84
C ALA A 53 -12.09 10.28 -12.16
N PHE A 54 -11.44 10.76 -13.22
CA PHE A 54 -11.99 10.72 -14.57
C PHE A 54 -11.73 9.36 -15.20
N ARG A 55 -12.78 8.75 -15.73
CA ARG A 55 -12.70 7.55 -16.55
C ARG A 55 -13.18 7.87 -17.96
N PRO A 56 -12.41 7.53 -19.02
CA PRO A 56 -12.74 7.92 -20.40
C PRO A 56 -14.14 7.53 -20.85
N ASN A 57 -14.65 6.41 -20.36
CA ASN A 57 -15.96 5.88 -20.76
C ASN A 57 -17.10 6.19 -19.79
N ALA A 58 -16.79 6.88 -18.68
CA ALA A 58 -17.74 6.98 -17.58
C ALA A 58 -17.76 8.36 -16.91
N GLY A 59 -16.86 9.25 -17.25
CA GLY A 59 -16.80 10.60 -16.69
C GLY A 59 -16.26 10.67 -15.27
N PHE A 60 -16.55 11.75 -14.58
CA PHE A 60 -16.18 11.96 -13.18
C PHE A 60 -17.11 11.20 -12.23
N ASN A 61 -16.65 10.91 -11.04
CA ASN A 61 -17.40 10.34 -9.92
C ASN A 61 -17.90 8.90 -10.10
N GLN A 62 -17.24 8.10 -10.92
CA GLN A 62 -17.63 6.70 -11.10
C GLN A 62 -16.74 5.71 -10.37
N ARG A 63 -16.06 6.14 -9.33
CA ARG A 63 -15.29 5.22 -8.55
C ARG A 63 -16.17 4.43 -7.60
N GLY A 64 -16.15 3.12 -7.75
CA GLY A 64 -16.78 2.21 -6.82
C GLY A 64 -17.77 1.24 -7.43
N TYR A 65 -18.13 1.44 -8.67
CA TYR A 65 -19.00 0.49 -9.33
C TYR A 65 -18.50 0.15 -10.74
N ASP A 66 -17.55 -0.78 -10.81
CA ASP A 66 -17.18 -1.45 -12.05
C ASP A 66 -18.15 -2.63 -12.33
N GLY A 67 -19.35 -2.55 -11.77
CA GLY A 67 -20.42 -3.48 -12.03
C GLY A 67 -20.83 -3.37 -13.47
N VAL A 68 -20.79 -4.48 -14.11
CA VAL A 68 -21.45 -4.86 -15.35
C VAL A 68 -22.17 -3.69 -16.04
N ASN A 69 -21.59 -3.21 -17.13
CA ASN A 69 -22.17 -2.22 -18.06
C ASN A 69 -22.06 -0.73 -17.75
N GLY A 70 -21.11 -0.30 -16.96
CA GLY A 70 -20.62 1.09 -17.01
C GLY A 70 -21.61 2.19 -16.63
N THR A 71 -22.63 1.92 -15.85
CA THR A 71 -23.74 2.87 -15.63
C THR A 71 -24.06 3.16 -14.18
N SER A 72 -23.19 2.86 -13.24
CA SER A 72 -23.50 3.18 -11.84
C SER A 72 -22.83 4.48 -11.43
N ASN A 73 -23.53 5.55 -11.64
CA ASN A 73 -23.23 6.82 -11.04
C ASN A 73 -23.51 6.75 -9.53
N ILE A 74 -22.64 7.31 -8.71
CA ILE A 74 -22.83 7.42 -7.27
C ILE A 74 -24.13 8.15 -6.90
N ALA A 75 -24.63 8.99 -7.80
CA ALA A 75 -25.93 9.65 -7.67
C ALA A 75 -27.10 8.67 -7.47
N PHE A 76 -27.02 7.43 -7.96
CA PHE A 76 -28.05 6.41 -7.73
C PHE A 76 -28.08 5.87 -6.28
N LEU A 77 -27.11 6.22 -5.48
CA LEU A 77 -27.04 5.88 -4.05
C LEU A 77 -27.51 7.02 -3.16
N THR A 78 -27.89 8.14 -3.77
CA THR A 78 -28.41 9.33 -3.11
C THR A 78 -29.85 9.60 -3.59
N ASP A 79 -30.45 10.62 -3.08
CA ASP A 79 -31.78 11.10 -3.51
C ASP A 79 -31.75 11.93 -4.82
N GLU A 80 -30.57 12.12 -5.40
CA GLU A 80 -30.39 12.88 -6.65
C GLU A 80 -30.83 12.12 -7.91
N ALA A 81 -30.82 10.78 -7.86
CA ALA A 81 -31.20 9.96 -8.99
C ALA A 81 -31.98 8.71 -8.59
N VAL A 82 -33.06 8.42 -9.33
CA VAL A 82 -33.88 7.25 -9.11
C VAL A 82 -33.75 6.31 -10.31
N ARG A 83 -33.54 5.02 -10.05
CA ARG A 83 -33.58 3.98 -11.08
C ARG A 83 -34.92 3.24 -11.08
N SER A 84 -35.39 2.94 -12.27
CA SER A 84 -36.60 2.14 -12.46
C SER A 84 -36.34 0.64 -12.67
N ASP A 85 -35.09 0.26 -12.88
CA ASP A 85 -34.65 -1.09 -13.31
C ASP A 85 -34.02 -1.96 -12.20
N GLY A 86 -34.29 -1.62 -10.96
CA GLY A 86 -33.81 -2.36 -9.79
C GLY A 86 -32.86 -1.56 -8.90
N GLY A 87 -32.86 -1.91 -7.61
CA GLY A 87 -32.00 -1.26 -6.61
C GLY A 87 -30.56 -1.71 -6.73
N ILE A 88 -29.63 -0.77 -6.63
CA ILE A 88 -28.25 -1.09 -6.28
C ILE A 88 -28.26 -1.46 -4.80
N GLY A 89 -27.70 -2.62 -4.45
CA GLY A 89 -27.52 -2.97 -3.04
C GLY A 89 -26.69 -1.88 -2.36
N VAL A 90 -27.21 -1.34 -1.26
CA VAL A 90 -26.55 -0.22 -0.52
C VAL A 90 -25.12 -0.54 -0.07
N THR A 91 -24.76 -1.81 -0.12
CA THR A 91 -23.41 -2.29 0.24
C THR A 91 -22.48 -2.43 -0.96
N GLU A 92 -23.03 -2.46 -2.17
CA GLU A 92 -22.24 -2.59 -3.39
C GLU A 92 -21.63 -1.23 -3.75
N GLY A 93 -20.31 -1.20 -3.91
CA GLY A 93 -19.56 0.02 -4.22
C GLY A 93 -19.09 0.85 -3.02
N PHE A 94 -19.56 0.59 -1.79
CA PHE A 94 -19.08 1.25 -0.58
C PHE A 94 -18.00 0.48 0.17
N THR A 95 -17.70 -0.75 -0.23
CA THR A 95 -16.63 -1.53 0.38
C THR A 95 -15.28 -0.89 0.09
N TYR A 96 -14.65 -0.38 1.14
CA TYR A 96 -13.34 0.24 1.07
C TYR A 96 -12.48 -0.33 2.19
N TRP A 97 -11.61 -1.30 1.85
CA TRP A 97 -10.75 -1.96 2.83
C TRP A 97 -9.32 -2.09 2.30
N PRO A 98 -8.61 -0.96 2.06
CA PRO A 98 -7.38 -0.89 1.29
C PRO A 98 -6.13 -1.21 2.13
N TYR A 99 -6.14 -2.27 2.93
CA TYR A 99 -4.97 -2.65 3.73
C TYR A 99 -3.79 -3.12 2.88
N GLY A 100 -4.04 -3.59 1.66
CA GLY A 100 -3.00 -3.82 0.67
C GLY A 100 -2.26 -2.54 0.29
N ASP A 101 -2.99 -1.44 0.12
CA ASP A 101 -2.42 -0.13 -0.17
C ASP A 101 -1.65 0.44 1.03
N ILE A 102 -2.20 0.30 2.24
CA ILE A 102 -1.49 0.67 3.48
C ILE A 102 -0.17 -0.10 3.60
N ARG A 103 -0.17 -1.40 3.30
CA ARG A 103 1.05 -2.21 3.28
C ARG A 103 2.07 -1.67 2.27
N GLN A 104 1.64 -1.31 1.06
CA GLN A 104 2.51 -0.72 0.03
C GLN A 104 3.17 0.58 0.52
N VAL A 105 2.39 1.48 1.13
CA VAL A 105 2.90 2.73 1.70
C VAL A 105 3.89 2.46 2.84
N ASN A 106 3.57 1.53 3.75
CA ASN A 106 4.46 1.17 4.86
C ASN A 106 5.77 0.56 4.35
N LEU A 107 5.71 -0.29 3.31
CA LEU A 107 6.89 -0.87 2.69
C LEU A 107 7.77 0.21 2.03
N PHE A 108 7.16 1.19 1.37
CA PHE A 108 7.89 2.33 0.81
C PHE A 108 8.61 3.12 1.90
N ILE A 109 7.92 3.48 3.01
CA ILE A 109 8.52 4.20 4.14
C ILE A 109 9.71 3.42 4.71
N GLN A 110 9.56 2.11 4.91
CA GLN A 110 10.63 1.25 5.38
C GLN A 110 11.82 1.26 4.40
N THR A 111 11.57 1.04 3.11
CA THR A 111 12.60 1.01 2.07
C THR A 111 13.40 2.31 1.99
N ILE A 112 12.72 3.47 2.07
CA ILE A 112 13.40 4.78 2.06
C ILE A 112 14.18 4.99 3.36
N THR A 113 13.66 4.58 4.51
CA THR A 113 14.37 4.67 5.79
C THR A 113 15.65 3.84 5.76
N GLU A 114 15.57 2.59 5.31
CA GLU A 114 16.75 1.71 5.18
C GLU A 114 17.79 2.28 4.18
N ALA A 115 17.33 2.90 3.10
CA ALA A 115 18.21 3.53 2.12
C ALA A 115 18.90 4.79 2.67
N MET A 116 18.21 5.59 3.50
CA MET A 116 18.81 6.72 4.24
C MET A 116 19.85 6.23 5.24
N ASP A 117 19.50 5.24 6.06
CA ASP A 117 20.40 4.67 7.08
C ASP A 117 21.63 4.04 6.44
N GLY A 118 21.49 3.47 5.24
CA GLY A 118 22.57 2.93 4.42
C GLY A 118 23.36 3.98 3.62
N GLY A 119 23.04 5.28 3.74
CA GLY A 119 23.72 6.37 3.03
C GLY A 119 23.48 6.37 1.51
N LYS A 120 22.43 5.71 1.03
CA LYS A 120 22.06 5.68 -0.40
C LYS A 120 21.20 6.87 -0.83
N ILE A 121 20.54 7.50 0.12
CA ILE A 121 19.65 8.66 -0.08
C ILE A 121 20.05 9.73 0.92
N GLU A 122 20.16 10.98 0.46
CA GLU A 122 20.41 12.11 1.35
C GLU A 122 19.27 12.28 2.37
N PRO A 123 19.56 12.56 3.65
CA PRO A 123 18.53 12.64 4.69
C PRO A 123 17.41 13.64 4.40
N SER A 124 17.69 14.74 3.70
CA SER A 124 16.68 15.74 3.30
C SER A 124 15.70 15.16 2.30
N ASP A 125 16.20 14.44 1.30
CA ASP A 125 15.37 13.82 0.26
C ASP A 125 14.56 12.65 0.82
N GLY A 126 15.19 11.82 1.65
CA GLY A 126 14.50 10.72 2.29
C GLY A 126 13.37 11.19 3.21
N LYS A 127 13.57 12.24 3.99
CA LYS A 127 12.51 12.84 4.83
C LYS A 127 11.36 13.34 3.99
N ARG A 128 11.62 14.03 2.87
CA ARG A 128 10.59 14.50 1.93
C ARG A 128 9.78 13.33 1.37
N LEU A 129 10.45 12.28 0.90
CA LEU A 129 9.79 11.08 0.35
C LEU A 129 8.92 10.37 1.39
N ILE A 130 9.39 10.27 2.63
CA ILE A 130 8.63 9.70 3.75
C ILE A 130 7.43 10.58 4.08
N ALA A 131 7.56 11.90 4.06
CA ALA A 131 6.47 12.84 4.30
C ALA A 131 5.35 12.66 3.24
N GLU A 132 5.70 12.56 1.97
CA GLU A 132 4.75 12.29 0.88
C GLU A 132 4.02 10.94 1.08
N ALA A 133 4.73 9.90 1.49
CA ALA A 133 4.14 8.60 1.78
C ALA A 133 3.22 8.63 3.01
N ARG A 134 3.59 9.37 4.06
CA ARG A 134 2.75 9.56 5.25
C ARG A 134 1.46 10.31 4.91
N PHE A 135 1.55 11.32 4.05
CA PHE A 135 0.36 11.99 3.52
C PHE A 135 -0.59 10.98 2.83
N ALA A 136 -0.05 10.12 1.95
CA ALA A 136 -0.84 9.09 1.27
C ALA A 136 -1.49 8.13 2.28
N ARG A 137 -0.75 7.69 3.31
CA ARG A 137 -1.28 6.83 4.37
C ARG A 137 -2.39 7.51 5.15
N ALA A 138 -2.20 8.76 5.56
CA ALA A 138 -3.23 9.54 6.25
C ALA A 138 -4.51 9.65 5.42
N TYR A 139 -4.38 9.89 4.12
CA TYR A 139 -5.53 10.01 3.22
C TYR A 139 -6.29 8.68 3.05
N ILE A 140 -5.59 7.55 2.97
CA ILE A 140 -6.21 6.22 2.96
C ILE A 140 -6.99 5.99 4.27
N TYR A 141 -6.38 6.29 5.43
CA TYR A 141 -7.05 6.16 6.73
C TYR A 141 -8.22 7.14 6.89
N PHE A 142 -8.15 8.33 6.31
CA PHE A 142 -9.29 9.25 6.24
C PHE A 142 -10.48 8.63 5.51
N GLY A 143 -10.22 7.97 4.36
CA GLY A 143 -11.25 7.22 3.64
C GLY A 143 -11.87 6.08 4.46
N LEU A 144 -11.04 5.36 5.25
CA LEU A 144 -11.50 4.32 6.17
C LEU A 144 -12.33 4.89 7.33
N ALA A 145 -11.85 5.97 7.97
CA ALA A 145 -12.52 6.57 9.12
C ALA A 145 -13.90 7.12 8.75
N LYS A 146 -14.03 7.78 7.58
CA LYS A 146 -15.34 8.26 7.07
C LYS A 146 -16.38 7.14 6.95
N ARG A 147 -15.96 5.91 6.64
CA ARG A 147 -16.86 4.79 6.37
C ARG A 147 -17.12 3.92 7.59
N TYR A 148 -16.08 3.72 8.41
CA TYR A 148 -16.10 2.67 9.43
C TYR A 148 -15.83 3.19 10.84
N GLY A 149 -15.50 4.47 11.01
CA GLY A 149 -15.08 5.03 12.28
C GLY A 149 -13.71 4.46 12.70
N GLY A 150 -13.66 3.76 13.84
CA GLY A 150 -12.44 3.11 14.30
C GLY A 150 -12.05 1.93 13.43
N VAL A 151 -10.74 1.79 13.12
CA VAL A 151 -10.18 0.71 12.29
C VAL A 151 -8.83 0.26 12.85
N PRO A 152 -8.30 -0.92 12.48
CA PRO A 152 -6.94 -1.30 12.82
C PRO A 152 -5.92 -0.30 12.27
N ILE A 153 -5.02 0.22 13.12
CA ILE A 153 -3.94 1.12 12.71
C ILE A 153 -2.67 0.29 12.52
N ILE A 154 -2.17 0.25 11.29
CA ILE A 154 -0.98 -0.52 10.87
C ILE A 154 0.01 0.45 10.24
N THR A 155 1.18 0.60 10.89
CA THR A 155 2.21 1.57 10.49
C THR A 155 3.50 0.94 10.00
N ALA A 156 3.57 -0.39 10.01
CA ALA A 156 4.71 -1.16 9.50
C ALA A 156 4.21 -2.29 8.59
N PRO A 157 5.03 -2.78 7.64
CA PRO A 157 4.71 -4.00 6.91
C PRO A 157 4.56 -5.18 7.87
N GLN A 158 3.58 -6.04 7.63
CA GLN A 158 3.36 -7.26 8.40
C GLN A 158 3.89 -8.49 7.65
N ASP A 159 5.01 -8.31 6.96
CA ASP A 159 5.61 -9.34 6.08
C ASP A 159 6.77 -10.07 6.76
N GLY A 160 7.07 -9.73 8.01
CA GLY A 160 8.18 -10.29 8.76
C GLY A 160 8.00 -11.77 9.11
N ASP A 161 8.97 -12.27 9.83
CA ASP A 161 8.99 -13.64 10.35
C ASP A 161 7.82 -13.86 11.30
N TYR A 162 6.73 -14.35 10.77
CA TYR A 162 5.61 -14.81 11.57
C TYR A 162 5.55 -16.33 11.60
N ASP A 163 5.13 -16.88 12.71
CA ASP A 163 4.87 -18.30 12.83
C ASP A 163 3.56 -18.65 12.09
N PRO A 164 3.61 -19.43 10.98
CA PRO A 164 2.41 -19.81 10.23
C PRO A 164 1.39 -20.59 11.06
N SER A 165 1.83 -21.22 12.17
CA SER A 165 0.95 -21.90 13.11
C SER A 165 0.27 -20.97 14.11
N ASN A 166 0.75 -19.73 14.24
CA ASN A 166 0.21 -18.72 15.16
C ASN A 166 0.00 -17.37 14.46
N LEU A 167 -1.10 -17.22 13.76
CA LEU A 167 -1.49 -15.97 13.08
C LEU A 167 -2.00 -14.89 14.03
N SER A 168 -2.05 -15.15 15.35
CA SER A 168 -2.58 -14.17 16.32
C SER A 168 -1.77 -12.89 16.36
N GLN A 169 -0.46 -12.96 16.14
CA GLN A 169 0.44 -11.80 16.08
C GLN A 169 0.18 -10.86 14.88
N LEU A 170 -0.49 -11.35 13.84
CA LEU A 170 -0.91 -10.52 12.69
C LEU A 170 -2.27 -9.85 12.90
N LYS A 171 -2.99 -10.20 13.97
CA LYS A 171 -4.31 -9.67 14.27
C LYS A 171 -4.20 -8.35 15.03
N THR A 172 -4.21 -7.24 14.32
CA THR A 172 -4.31 -5.91 14.93
C THR A 172 -5.76 -5.62 15.28
N PRO A 173 -6.09 -5.35 16.56
CA PRO A 173 -7.46 -5.03 16.96
C PRO A 173 -7.90 -3.69 16.38
N ARG A 174 -9.21 -3.49 16.31
CA ARG A 174 -9.80 -2.21 15.93
C ARG A 174 -9.44 -1.14 16.95
N SER A 175 -9.01 0.02 16.49
CA SER A 175 -8.86 1.21 17.32
C SER A 175 -10.23 1.89 17.54
N THR A 176 -10.31 2.77 18.52
CA THR A 176 -11.47 3.65 18.64
C THR A 176 -11.51 4.66 17.48
N GLU A 177 -12.68 5.19 17.18
CA GLU A 177 -12.83 6.24 16.18
C GLU A 177 -11.96 7.46 16.50
N LEU A 178 -11.98 7.91 17.77
CA LEU A 178 -11.14 9.02 18.21
C LEU A 178 -9.65 8.74 18.01
N ALA A 179 -9.19 7.52 18.29
CA ALA A 179 -7.79 7.16 18.08
C ALA A 179 -7.43 7.16 16.59
N THR A 180 -8.34 6.72 15.73
CA THR A 180 -8.15 6.74 14.27
C THR A 180 -8.07 8.18 13.75
N TRP A 181 -8.96 9.08 14.18
CA TRP A 181 -8.90 10.49 13.79
C TRP A 181 -7.63 11.18 14.30
N LYS A 182 -7.21 10.91 15.54
CA LYS A 182 -5.94 11.45 16.07
C LYS A 182 -4.75 10.98 15.25
N PHE A 183 -4.72 9.70 14.88
CA PHE A 183 -3.67 9.16 14.02
C PHE A 183 -3.61 9.90 12.68
N ILE A 184 -4.75 10.08 12.00
CA ILE A 184 -4.84 10.78 10.71
C ILE A 184 -4.30 12.21 10.82
N VAL A 185 -4.73 12.95 11.84
CA VAL A 185 -4.28 14.35 12.05
C VAL A 185 -2.78 14.40 12.32
N THR A 186 -2.26 13.47 13.12
CA THR A 186 -0.82 13.38 13.39
C THR A 186 -0.01 13.08 12.12
N GLU A 187 -0.45 12.13 11.32
CA GLU A 187 0.21 11.79 10.05
C GLU A 187 0.24 12.97 9.08
N PHE A 188 -0.88 13.71 8.94
CA PHE A 188 -0.91 14.92 8.10
C PHE A 188 0.00 16.03 8.65
N ALA A 189 0.00 16.23 9.97
CA ALA A 189 0.85 17.25 10.60
C ALA A 189 2.34 16.95 10.41
N GLU A 190 2.74 15.68 10.57
CA GLU A 190 4.12 15.26 10.38
C GLU A 190 4.53 15.21 8.90
N ALA A 191 3.58 15.04 7.99
CA ALA A 191 3.84 15.15 6.56
C ALA A 191 4.03 16.61 6.10
N ALA A 192 3.53 17.58 6.86
CA ALA A 192 3.64 19.02 6.54
C ALA A 192 4.91 19.70 7.08
N ASN A 193 5.68 19.03 7.97
CA ASN A 193 6.91 19.53 8.59
C ASN A 193 8.16 18.97 7.93
#